data_e5af79d2b8de94a2f425f03aef4d6725
#
_entry.id   e5af79d2b8de94a2f425f03aef4d6725
#
_cell.length_a   1.000
_cell.length_b   1.000
_cell.length_c   1.000
_cell.angle_alpha   90.00
_cell.angle_beta   90.00
_cell.angle_gamma   90.00
#
_symmetry.space_group_name_H-M   'P 1'
#
loop_
_entity.id
_entity.type
_entity.pdbx_description
1 polymer ?
#
loop_
_entity_poly.entity_id
_entity_poly.type
_entity_poly.pdbx_seq_one_letter_code
_entity_poly.pdbx_strand_id
1 'polypeptide(L)'
;MGILYLSVELFFDLVACILGGILICHAGDNYPKLYWGIIALCIGMVFMWENIGWLTIVTETPEYRFTDLLNIEKMLKWYVLASIVALFPTASLLPGYLTPFKILSFLLPSILLTTIGLCYLGFNGEMTSLRTFSDIFANFRHTDVMLRSILFFSSIITPVFFCFYPLFRRKLYRQINGMMYFFIGFICLFVFIYCLFTLFINEFIFNLFEATSIMFAVFFSIQYMRKENPFSNRFEMEESTLRIENDSWNNLSPLFRQIENHLLDTKEYTQYGYDLQSLSKALQVKENQLSLAIKSAGFSSFREYLNDLRLRHFRQLVEADSDKSIKELIFSSGFNSRSTFYRNFSDKYGISPTQFVDSCKNK
;
A
#
# COMPACT_ATOMS: atom_id res chain seq x y z
N MET A 1 -27.04 4.60 -29.20
CA MET A 1 -25.63 4.66 -28.72
C MET A 1 -25.50 4.27 -27.26
N GLY A 2 -26.42 4.63 -26.37
CA GLY A 2 -26.34 4.34 -24.94
C GLY A 2 -26.18 2.87 -24.57
N ILE A 3 -26.98 1.97 -25.16
CA ILE A 3 -26.96 0.52 -24.82
C ILE A 3 -25.62 -0.12 -25.20
N LEU A 4 -25.05 0.20 -26.37
CA LEU A 4 -23.76 -0.34 -26.79
C LEU A 4 -22.63 0.13 -25.85
N TYR A 5 -22.64 1.39 -25.47
CA TYR A 5 -21.69 1.97 -24.53
C TYR A 5 -21.77 1.29 -23.17
N LEU A 6 -22.99 1.17 -22.59
CA LEU A 6 -23.25 0.49 -21.35
C LEU A 6 -22.80 -0.98 -21.36
N SER A 7 -22.98 -1.67 -22.48
CA SER A 7 -22.53 -3.07 -22.63
C SER A 7 -21.02 -3.21 -22.60
N VAL A 8 -20.30 -2.23 -23.14
CA VAL A 8 -18.83 -2.18 -23.11
C VAL A 8 -18.33 -1.89 -21.69
N GLU A 9 -18.97 -0.98 -20.97
CA GLU A 9 -18.64 -0.70 -19.55
C GLU A 9 -18.84 -1.96 -18.70
N LEU A 10 -20.01 -2.60 -18.78
CA LEU A 10 -20.30 -3.85 -18.07
C LEU A 10 -19.30 -4.98 -18.37
N PHE A 11 -18.80 -5.05 -19.62
CA PHE A 11 -17.75 -6.01 -19.95
C PHE A 11 -16.45 -5.73 -19.19
N PHE A 12 -16.00 -4.48 -19.12
CA PHE A 12 -14.78 -4.12 -18.39
C PHE A 12 -14.94 -4.23 -16.87
N ASP A 13 -16.15 -3.96 -16.34
CA ASP A 13 -16.48 -4.20 -14.94
C ASP A 13 -16.34 -5.69 -14.59
N LEU A 14 -16.87 -6.55 -15.45
CA LEU A 14 -16.75 -8.01 -15.29
C LEU A 14 -15.28 -8.45 -15.37
N VAL A 15 -14.49 -7.88 -16.28
CA VAL A 15 -13.05 -8.16 -16.37
C VAL A 15 -12.34 -7.76 -15.08
N ALA A 16 -12.65 -6.61 -14.50
CA ALA A 16 -12.07 -6.17 -13.23
C ALA A 16 -12.44 -7.13 -12.08
N CYS A 17 -13.70 -7.58 -12.02
CA CYS A 17 -14.16 -8.58 -11.05
C CYS A 17 -13.43 -9.92 -11.20
N ILE A 18 -13.29 -10.44 -12.41
CA ILE A 18 -12.59 -11.70 -12.69
C ILE A 18 -11.13 -11.61 -12.29
N LEU A 19 -10.43 -10.55 -12.71
CA LEU A 19 -9.03 -10.33 -12.37
C LEU A 19 -8.83 -10.18 -10.85
N GLY A 20 -9.72 -9.44 -10.17
CA GLY A 20 -9.72 -9.32 -8.72
C GLY A 20 -9.89 -10.68 -8.04
N GLY A 21 -10.83 -11.49 -8.48
CA GLY A 21 -11.07 -12.85 -7.99
C GLY A 21 -9.85 -13.77 -8.20
N ILE A 22 -9.25 -13.76 -9.39
CA ILE A 22 -8.03 -14.52 -9.69
C ILE A 22 -6.89 -14.11 -8.74
N LEU A 23 -6.68 -12.81 -8.52
CA LEU A 23 -5.64 -12.32 -7.62
C LEU A 23 -5.88 -12.77 -6.17
N ILE A 24 -7.11 -12.76 -5.69
CA ILE A 24 -7.48 -13.26 -4.36
C ILE A 24 -7.16 -14.74 -4.23
N CYS A 25 -7.57 -15.56 -5.20
CA CYS A 25 -7.32 -16.99 -5.18
C CYS A 25 -5.82 -17.35 -5.23
N HIS A 26 -5.01 -16.55 -5.92
CA HIS A 26 -3.58 -16.79 -6.09
C HIS A 26 -2.71 -15.88 -5.20
N ALA A 27 -3.28 -15.27 -4.18
CA ALA A 27 -2.54 -14.37 -3.30
C ALA A 27 -1.62 -15.12 -2.33
N GLY A 28 -2.05 -16.30 -1.83
CA GLY A 28 -1.33 -17.01 -0.78
C GLY A 28 -1.02 -16.08 0.39
N ASP A 29 0.25 -16.03 0.81
CA ASP A 29 0.74 -15.14 1.89
C ASP A 29 1.09 -13.71 1.40
N ASN A 30 0.82 -13.39 0.13
CA ASN A 30 1.10 -12.07 -0.42
C ASN A 30 -0.02 -11.08 -0.09
N TYR A 31 0.03 -10.45 1.09
CA TYR A 31 -0.96 -9.48 1.56
C TYR A 31 -1.20 -8.30 0.60
N PRO A 32 -0.18 -7.65 0.00
CA PRO A 32 -0.41 -6.60 -0.99
C PRO A 32 -1.21 -7.07 -2.21
N LYS A 33 -0.93 -8.27 -2.70
CA LYS A 33 -1.66 -8.88 -3.83
C LYS A 33 -3.11 -9.19 -3.45
N LEU A 34 -3.33 -9.75 -2.26
CA LEU A 34 -4.67 -9.99 -1.71
C LEU A 34 -5.45 -8.68 -1.57
N TYR A 35 -4.81 -7.67 -0.97
CA TYR A 35 -5.44 -6.37 -0.77
C TYR A 35 -5.83 -5.72 -2.10
N TRP A 36 -4.94 -5.76 -3.10
CA TRP A 36 -5.25 -5.27 -4.44
C TRP A 36 -6.38 -6.06 -5.12
N GLY A 37 -6.39 -7.39 -5.00
CA GLY A 37 -7.46 -8.24 -5.53
C GLY A 37 -8.82 -7.85 -4.98
N ILE A 38 -8.92 -7.57 -3.67
CA ILE A 38 -10.14 -7.10 -3.02
C ILE A 38 -10.56 -5.73 -3.57
N ILE A 39 -9.62 -4.79 -3.74
CA ILE A 39 -9.90 -3.47 -4.34
C ILE A 39 -10.47 -3.62 -5.75
N ALA A 40 -9.82 -4.38 -6.62
CA ALA A 40 -10.24 -4.57 -8.01
C ALA A 40 -11.64 -5.21 -8.10
N LEU A 41 -11.89 -6.20 -7.25
CA LEU A 41 -13.22 -6.83 -7.15
C LEU A 41 -14.28 -5.83 -6.68
N CYS A 42 -14.01 -5.03 -5.65
CA CYS A 42 -14.94 -4.01 -5.15
C CYS A 42 -15.23 -2.93 -6.18
N ILE A 43 -14.21 -2.43 -6.90
CA ILE A 43 -14.38 -1.44 -7.98
C ILE A 43 -15.30 -2.02 -9.06
N GLY A 44 -14.99 -3.22 -9.58
CA GLY A 44 -15.79 -3.86 -10.60
C GLY A 44 -17.23 -4.10 -10.16
N MET A 45 -17.46 -4.59 -8.94
CA MET A 45 -18.82 -4.83 -8.42
C MET A 45 -19.63 -3.54 -8.25
N VAL A 46 -19.02 -2.46 -7.76
CA VAL A 46 -19.71 -1.18 -7.54
C VAL A 46 -20.16 -0.58 -8.86
N PHE A 47 -19.28 -0.53 -9.87
CA PHE A 47 -19.65 -0.02 -11.19
C PHE A 47 -20.63 -0.95 -11.91
N MET A 48 -20.41 -2.26 -11.86
CA MET A 48 -21.34 -3.23 -12.46
C MET A 48 -22.76 -3.08 -11.87
N TRP A 49 -22.89 -2.91 -10.56
CA TRP A 49 -24.18 -2.64 -9.92
C TRP A 49 -24.83 -1.36 -10.44
N GLU A 50 -24.04 -0.29 -10.58
CA GLU A 50 -24.51 1.00 -11.07
C GLU A 50 -24.95 0.89 -12.54
N ASN A 51 -24.16 0.24 -13.39
CA ASN A 51 -24.45 0.07 -14.81
C ASN A 51 -25.65 -0.85 -15.07
N ILE A 52 -25.84 -1.91 -14.29
CA ILE A 52 -27.06 -2.75 -14.35
C ILE A 52 -28.29 -1.92 -13.97
N GLY A 53 -28.20 -1.10 -12.93
CA GLY A 53 -29.28 -0.19 -12.55
C GLY A 53 -29.65 0.78 -13.69
N TRP A 54 -28.65 1.29 -14.41
CA TRP A 54 -28.89 2.16 -15.57
C TRP A 54 -29.47 1.42 -16.77
N LEU A 55 -29.08 0.19 -17.00
CA LEU A 55 -29.64 -0.62 -18.10
C LEU A 55 -31.15 -0.78 -17.95
N THR A 56 -31.65 -0.90 -16.72
CA THR A 56 -33.10 -0.99 -16.45
C THR A 56 -33.83 0.33 -16.65
N ILE A 57 -33.20 1.46 -16.32
CA ILE A 57 -33.81 2.79 -16.44
C ILE A 57 -33.80 3.29 -17.89
N VAL A 58 -32.71 3.09 -18.63
CA VAL A 58 -32.61 3.54 -20.05
C VAL A 58 -33.65 2.88 -20.96
N THR A 59 -34.19 1.72 -20.57
CA THR A 59 -35.30 1.09 -21.32
C THR A 59 -36.64 1.75 -21.07
N GLU A 60 -36.78 2.56 -20.00
CA GLU A 60 -38.08 3.13 -19.60
C GLU A 60 -38.18 4.65 -19.82
N THR A 61 -37.12 5.44 -19.51
CA THR A 61 -37.12 6.90 -19.70
C THR A 61 -35.71 7.45 -19.92
N PRO A 62 -35.49 8.44 -20.87
CA PRO A 62 -34.21 9.08 -21.05
C PRO A 62 -34.01 10.21 -20.03
N GLU A 63 -33.93 9.92 -18.73
CA GLU A 63 -33.57 10.93 -17.74
C GLU A 63 -32.04 10.98 -17.48
N TYR A 64 -31.55 12.20 -17.21
CA TYR A 64 -30.12 12.43 -16.92
C TYR A 64 -29.66 11.69 -15.67
N ARG A 65 -28.50 11.07 -15.74
CA ARG A 65 -27.83 10.37 -14.60
C ARG A 65 -27.63 11.27 -13.37
N PHE A 66 -27.65 12.58 -13.54
CA PHE A 66 -27.32 13.55 -12.50
C PHE A 66 -28.21 14.76 -12.55
N THR A 67 -28.89 15.04 -11.46
CA THR A 67 -29.76 16.21 -11.29
C THR A 67 -29.14 17.29 -10.41
N ASP A 68 -28.21 16.93 -9.50
CA ASP A 68 -27.66 17.82 -8.50
C ASP A 68 -26.15 17.73 -8.35
N LEU A 69 -25.52 18.90 -8.08
CA LEU A 69 -24.14 18.99 -7.60
C LEU A 69 -24.00 18.39 -6.21
N LEU A 70 -22.81 17.96 -5.84
CA LEU A 70 -22.52 17.34 -4.55
C LEU A 70 -23.54 16.24 -4.21
N ASN A 71 -23.80 15.34 -5.18
CA ASN A 71 -24.75 14.26 -4.99
C ASN A 71 -24.30 13.36 -3.82
N ILE A 72 -25.09 13.35 -2.73
CA ILE A 72 -24.71 12.70 -1.47
C ILE A 72 -24.56 11.19 -1.64
N GLU A 73 -25.46 10.50 -2.35
CA GLU A 73 -25.41 9.04 -2.55
C GLU A 73 -24.12 8.61 -3.21
N LYS A 74 -23.68 9.38 -4.23
CA LYS A 74 -22.43 9.11 -4.94
C LYS A 74 -21.20 9.40 -4.08
N MET A 75 -21.20 10.51 -3.37
CA MET A 75 -20.10 10.84 -2.45
C MET A 75 -19.95 9.76 -1.36
N LEU A 76 -21.06 9.25 -0.80
CA LEU A 76 -21.00 8.19 0.22
C LEU A 76 -20.41 6.89 -0.32
N LYS A 77 -20.83 6.44 -1.51
CA LYS A 77 -20.30 5.25 -2.16
C LYS A 77 -18.79 5.36 -2.39
N TRP A 78 -18.33 6.48 -2.93
CA TRP A 78 -16.94 6.66 -3.33
C TRP A 78 -16.01 7.00 -2.19
N TYR A 79 -16.49 7.65 -1.12
CA TYR A 79 -15.64 8.06 -0.01
C TYR A 79 -14.96 6.86 0.69
N VAL A 80 -15.73 5.82 1.03
CA VAL A 80 -15.18 4.63 1.67
C VAL A 80 -14.26 3.87 0.72
N LEU A 81 -14.69 3.67 -0.53
CA LEU A 81 -13.90 2.96 -1.54
C LEU A 81 -12.59 3.69 -1.85
N ALA A 82 -12.63 5.01 -2.06
CA ALA A 82 -11.43 5.82 -2.29
C ALA A 82 -10.47 5.76 -1.09
N SER A 83 -10.99 5.75 0.15
CA SER A 83 -10.17 5.61 1.36
C SER A 83 -9.48 4.25 1.43
N ILE A 84 -10.17 3.16 1.06
CA ILE A 84 -9.59 1.81 0.98
C ILE A 84 -8.49 1.76 -0.09
N VAL A 85 -8.76 2.27 -1.29
CA VAL A 85 -7.78 2.32 -2.38
C VAL A 85 -6.54 3.12 -1.98
N ALA A 86 -6.73 4.26 -1.32
CA ALA A 86 -5.63 5.14 -0.90
C ALA A 86 -4.74 4.55 0.22
N LEU A 87 -5.19 3.56 0.95
CA LEU A 87 -4.36 2.81 1.91
C LEU A 87 -3.42 1.80 1.25
N PHE A 88 -3.63 1.48 -0.04
CA PHE A 88 -2.85 0.49 -0.77
C PHE A 88 -1.33 0.77 -0.77
N PRO A 89 -0.83 2.01 -0.97
CA PRO A 89 0.60 2.30 -0.86
C PRO A 89 1.18 1.88 0.50
N THR A 90 0.43 2.09 1.59
CA THR A 90 0.85 1.67 2.93
C THR A 90 0.86 0.14 3.06
N ALA A 91 -0.12 -0.56 2.47
CA ALA A 91 -0.17 -2.02 2.46
C ALA A 91 0.99 -2.64 1.67
N SER A 92 1.34 -2.02 0.54
CA SER A 92 2.40 -2.49 -0.36
C SER A 92 3.81 -2.22 0.14
N LEU A 93 4.05 -1.02 0.73
CA LEU A 93 5.37 -0.59 1.22
C LEU A 93 5.68 -1.09 2.64
N LEU A 94 4.67 -1.38 3.43
CA LEU A 94 4.78 -1.84 4.82
C LEU A 94 4.02 -3.15 5.03
N PRO A 95 4.51 -4.28 4.48
CA PRO A 95 3.87 -5.58 4.69
C PRO A 95 3.72 -5.88 6.19
N GLY A 96 2.50 -6.24 6.61
CA GLY A 96 2.20 -6.52 8.02
C GLY A 96 1.97 -5.31 8.93
N TYR A 97 2.16 -4.06 8.44
CA TYR A 97 1.83 -2.87 9.22
C TYR A 97 0.32 -2.66 9.37
N LEU A 98 -0.43 -2.87 8.29
CA LEU A 98 -1.88 -2.74 8.30
C LEU A 98 -2.53 -4.00 8.88
N THR A 99 -2.63 -4.06 10.20
CA THR A 99 -3.48 -5.05 10.88
C THR A 99 -4.97 -4.68 10.70
N PRO A 100 -5.91 -5.63 10.81
CA PRO A 100 -7.34 -5.34 10.70
C PRO A 100 -7.80 -4.19 11.59
N PHE A 101 -7.29 -4.12 12.81
CA PHE A 101 -7.58 -3.02 13.75
C PHE A 101 -7.07 -1.66 13.25
N LYS A 102 -5.87 -1.62 12.66
CA LYS A 102 -5.33 -0.37 12.09
C LYS A 102 -6.10 0.06 10.84
N ILE A 103 -6.47 -0.88 9.96
CA ILE A 103 -7.31 -0.58 8.80
C ILE A 103 -8.62 0.06 9.27
N LEU A 104 -9.28 -0.55 10.26
CA LEU A 104 -10.50 -0.01 10.83
C LEU A 104 -10.27 1.39 11.44
N SER A 105 -9.17 1.61 12.16
CA SER A 105 -8.83 2.92 12.74
C SER A 105 -8.62 3.99 11.66
N PHE A 106 -7.95 3.66 10.56
CA PHE A 106 -7.79 4.59 9.42
C PHE A 106 -9.12 4.88 8.72
N LEU A 107 -9.96 3.88 8.55
CA LEU A 107 -11.26 4.03 7.88
C LEU A 107 -12.34 4.61 8.79
N LEU A 108 -12.12 4.69 10.09
CA LEU A 108 -13.11 5.17 11.05
C LEU A 108 -13.74 6.54 10.68
N PRO A 109 -12.97 7.57 10.27
CA PRO A 109 -13.54 8.86 9.87
C PRO A 109 -14.47 8.73 8.65
N SER A 110 -14.08 7.95 7.63
CA SER A 110 -14.89 7.76 6.44
C SER A 110 -16.16 6.95 6.75
N ILE A 111 -16.06 5.92 7.60
CA ILE A 111 -17.20 5.12 8.03
C ILE A 111 -18.20 5.99 8.84
N LEU A 112 -17.70 6.77 9.80
CA LEU A 112 -18.56 7.64 10.62
C LEU A 112 -19.30 8.67 9.78
N LEU A 113 -18.60 9.39 8.89
CA LEU A 113 -19.24 10.39 8.02
C LEU A 113 -20.21 9.75 7.04
N THR A 114 -19.89 8.57 6.52
CA THR A 114 -20.81 7.81 5.66
C THR A 114 -22.06 7.39 6.43
N THR A 115 -21.92 6.90 7.65
CA THR A 115 -23.05 6.52 8.50
C THR A 115 -23.93 7.73 8.80
N ILE A 116 -23.35 8.88 9.14
CA ILE A 116 -24.08 10.14 9.35
C ILE A 116 -24.85 10.54 8.08
N GLY A 117 -24.20 10.46 6.91
CA GLY A 117 -24.83 10.78 5.63
C GLY A 117 -26.01 9.85 5.31
N LEU A 118 -25.86 8.53 5.53
CA LEU A 118 -26.93 7.55 5.34
C LEU A 118 -28.09 7.77 6.32
N CYS A 119 -27.80 8.06 7.59
CA CYS A 119 -28.84 8.41 8.56
C CYS A 119 -29.58 9.69 8.15
N TYR A 120 -28.87 10.70 7.67
CA TYR A 120 -29.50 11.93 7.18
C TYR A 120 -30.45 11.65 6.01
N LEU A 121 -30.02 10.85 5.03
CA LEU A 121 -30.89 10.42 3.91
C LEU A 121 -32.12 9.65 4.39
N GLY A 122 -31.95 8.76 5.37
CA GLY A 122 -33.06 7.92 5.88
C GLY A 122 -34.12 8.70 6.69
N PHE A 123 -33.70 9.77 7.37
CA PHE A 123 -34.60 10.53 8.27
C PHE A 123 -35.20 11.80 7.64
N ASN A 124 -34.50 12.47 6.74
CA ASN A 124 -34.94 13.80 6.26
C ASN A 124 -35.55 13.84 4.86
N GLY A 125 -35.37 12.83 4.02
CA GLY A 125 -36.04 12.65 2.72
C GLY A 125 -35.94 13.79 1.70
N GLU A 126 -36.02 15.05 2.12
CA GLU A 126 -35.96 16.23 1.24
C GLU A 126 -34.56 16.83 1.24
N MET A 127 -34.00 17.03 0.04
CA MET A 127 -32.70 17.66 -0.16
C MET A 127 -32.81 18.94 -0.96
N THR A 128 -32.03 19.95 -0.57
CA THR A 128 -31.93 21.20 -1.33
C THR A 128 -31.33 20.92 -2.72
N SER A 129 -32.04 21.32 -3.78
CA SER A 129 -31.53 21.17 -5.15
C SER A 129 -30.34 22.13 -5.41
N LEU A 130 -29.23 21.59 -5.86
CA LEU A 130 -27.99 22.33 -6.15
C LEU A 130 -27.65 22.13 -7.64
N ARG A 131 -28.09 23.05 -8.49
CA ARG A 131 -27.86 22.96 -9.94
C ARG A 131 -26.66 23.77 -10.41
N THR A 132 -26.33 24.83 -9.68
CA THR A 132 -25.23 25.73 -10.00
C THR A 132 -24.27 25.87 -8.83
N PHE A 133 -23.05 26.27 -9.10
CA PHE A 133 -22.04 26.49 -8.06
C PHE A 133 -22.47 27.60 -7.07
N SER A 134 -23.21 28.61 -7.56
CA SER A 134 -23.78 29.67 -6.73
C SER A 134 -24.80 29.16 -5.73
N ASP A 135 -25.56 28.09 -6.05
CA ASP A 135 -26.58 27.53 -5.16
C ASP A 135 -25.93 26.96 -3.90
N ILE A 136 -24.70 26.45 -3.99
CA ILE A 136 -23.97 25.94 -2.83
C ILE A 136 -23.74 27.08 -1.81
N PHE A 137 -23.31 28.24 -2.28
CA PHE A 137 -23.06 29.38 -1.38
C PHE A 137 -24.36 30.02 -0.87
N ALA A 138 -25.35 30.12 -1.73
CA ALA A 138 -26.66 30.70 -1.36
C ALA A 138 -27.37 29.86 -0.26
N ASN A 139 -27.23 28.53 -0.36
CA ASN A 139 -27.87 27.57 0.54
C ASN A 139 -26.93 26.99 1.60
N PHE A 140 -25.75 27.55 1.81
CA PHE A 140 -24.73 26.98 2.71
C PHE A 140 -25.17 26.84 4.16
N ARG A 141 -26.19 27.63 4.60
CA ARG A 141 -26.78 27.55 5.95
C ARG A 141 -27.71 26.34 6.14
N HIS A 142 -28.15 25.70 5.06
CA HIS A 142 -28.94 24.47 5.16
C HIS A 142 -28.05 23.30 5.63
N THR A 143 -28.57 22.51 6.55
CA THR A 143 -27.81 21.39 7.16
C THR A 143 -27.40 20.35 6.17
N ASP A 144 -28.21 20.05 5.15
CA ASP A 144 -27.91 19.13 4.07
C ASP A 144 -26.75 19.63 3.19
N VAL A 145 -26.73 20.93 2.83
CA VAL A 145 -25.67 21.53 2.01
C VAL A 145 -24.36 21.57 2.79
N MET A 146 -24.41 21.89 4.07
CA MET A 146 -23.25 21.85 4.95
C MET A 146 -22.68 20.42 5.07
N LEU A 147 -23.54 19.42 5.28
CA LEU A 147 -23.15 18.01 5.34
C LEU A 147 -22.50 17.54 4.02
N ARG A 148 -23.10 17.86 2.87
CA ARG A 148 -22.57 17.56 1.53
C ARG A 148 -21.20 18.19 1.33
N SER A 149 -21.01 19.44 1.76
CA SER A 149 -19.73 20.14 1.69
C SER A 149 -18.65 19.47 2.56
N ILE A 150 -18.99 19.09 3.80
CA ILE A 150 -18.07 18.34 4.68
C ILE A 150 -17.71 17.01 4.06
N LEU A 151 -18.66 16.25 3.52
CA LEU A 151 -18.42 14.99 2.84
C LEU A 151 -17.50 15.17 1.63
N PHE A 152 -17.74 16.21 0.84
CA PHE A 152 -16.89 16.52 -0.34
C PHE A 152 -15.44 16.77 0.06
N PHE A 153 -15.19 17.69 0.98
CA PHE A 153 -13.82 17.97 1.42
C PHE A 153 -13.17 16.76 2.10
N SER A 154 -13.90 16.03 2.93
CA SER A 154 -13.38 14.84 3.60
C SER A 154 -13.05 13.73 2.61
N SER A 155 -13.86 13.54 1.55
CA SER A 155 -13.63 12.54 0.51
C SER A 155 -12.41 12.84 -0.37
N ILE A 156 -11.89 14.06 -0.36
CA ILE A 156 -10.65 14.48 -1.02
C ILE A 156 -9.46 14.37 -0.04
N ILE A 157 -9.58 15.00 1.13
CA ILE A 157 -8.47 15.13 2.07
C ILE A 157 -8.04 13.77 2.62
N THR A 158 -9.00 12.91 2.99
CA THR A 158 -8.70 11.61 3.61
C THR A 158 -7.94 10.66 2.67
N PRO A 159 -8.37 10.39 1.42
CA PRO A 159 -7.63 9.54 0.51
C PRO A 159 -6.27 10.12 0.14
N VAL A 160 -6.16 11.42 -0.10
CA VAL A 160 -4.87 12.08 -0.38
C VAL A 160 -3.92 11.90 0.79
N PHE A 161 -4.36 12.15 2.02
CA PHE A 161 -3.54 11.94 3.20
C PHE A 161 -3.07 10.49 3.34
N PHE A 162 -3.95 9.50 3.11
CA PHE A 162 -3.58 8.08 3.20
C PHE A 162 -2.59 7.67 2.12
N CYS A 163 -2.74 8.18 0.91
CA CYS A 163 -1.84 7.90 -0.20
C CYS A 163 -0.42 8.43 0.07
N PHE A 164 -0.31 9.63 0.65
CA PHE A 164 0.97 10.24 0.99
C PHE A 164 1.52 9.83 2.35
N TYR A 165 0.75 9.17 3.20
CA TYR A 165 1.17 8.76 4.54
C TYR A 165 2.49 7.98 4.59
N PRO A 166 2.76 7.00 3.70
CA PRO A 166 4.04 6.28 3.70
C PRO A 166 5.23 7.18 3.40
N LEU A 167 5.05 8.25 2.61
CA LEU A 167 6.13 9.16 2.22
C LEU A 167 6.68 9.97 3.39
N PHE A 168 5.84 10.25 4.39
CA PHE A 168 6.28 10.96 5.60
C PHE A 168 7.17 10.12 6.51
N ARG A 169 7.25 8.81 6.28
CA ARG A 169 8.17 7.94 7.00
C ARG A 169 9.51 7.88 6.26
N ARG A 170 10.51 8.64 6.73
CA ARG A 170 11.85 8.81 6.11
C ARG A 170 12.56 7.52 5.68
N LYS A 171 12.30 6.38 6.35
CA LYS A 171 12.90 5.07 6.00
C LYS A 171 12.33 4.44 4.73
N LEU A 172 11.10 4.79 4.33
CA LEU A 172 10.40 4.21 3.19
C LEU A 172 10.66 4.94 1.87
N TYR A 173 11.06 6.21 1.92
CA TYR A 173 11.30 7.02 0.73
C TYR A 173 12.34 6.40 -0.22
N ARG A 174 13.33 5.69 0.31
CA ARG A 174 14.38 5.02 -0.49
C ARG A 174 13.91 3.74 -1.20
N GLN A 175 12.75 3.20 -0.86
CA GLN A 175 12.21 1.94 -1.40
C GLN A 175 11.14 2.16 -2.46
N ILE A 176 10.81 3.42 -2.78
CA ILE A 176 9.75 3.77 -3.71
C ILE A 176 10.27 3.62 -5.13
N ASN A 177 9.64 2.74 -5.90
CA ASN A 177 9.95 2.57 -7.32
C ASN A 177 9.07 3.45 -8.22
N GLY A 178 9.41 3.52 -9.52
CA GLY A 178 8.65 4.27 -10.52
C GLY A 178 7.17 3.88 -10.59
N MET A 179 6.83 2.60 -10.33
CA MET A 179 5.45 2.12 -10.33
C MET A 179 4.63 2.73 -9.18
N MET A 180 5.25 2.95 -8.02
CA MET A 180 4.59 3.61 -6.90
C MET A 180 4.34 5.10 -7.18
N TYR A 181 5.29 5.81 -7.79
CA TYR A 181 5.06 7.20 -8.23
C TYR A 181 3.94 7.27 -9.26
N PHE A 182 3.88 6.31 -10.19
CA PHE A 182 2.79 6.21 -11.15
C PHE A 182 1.44 5.99 -10.45
N PHE A 183 1.39 5.11 -9.44
CA PHE A 183 0.19 4.89 -8.63
C PHE A 183 -0.27 6.18 -7.92
N ILE A 184 0.65 6.88 -7.25
CA ILE A 184 0.36 8.13 -6.54
C ILE A 184 -0.15 9.20 -7.52
N GLY A 185 0.53 9.36 -8.66
CA GLY A 185 0.13 10.30 -9.72
C GLY A 185 -1.27 9.98 -10.26
N PHE A 186 -1.59 8.70 -10.41
CA PHE A 186 -2.92 8.27 -10.82
C PHE A 186 -4.00 8.60 -9.77
N ILE A 187 -3.72 8.39 -8.48
CA ILE A 187 -4.66 8.79 -7.41
C ILE A 187 -4.90 10.31 -7.42
N CYS A 188 -3.87 11.12 -7.65
CA CYS A 188 -4.04 12.57 -7.79
C CYS A 188 -4.94 12.93 -8.99
N LEU A 189 -4.73 12.28 -10.14
CA LEU A 189 -5.58 12.44 -11.32
C LEU A 189 -7.02 12.00 -11.03
N PHE A 190 -7.19 10.87 -10.38
CA PHE A 190 -8.49 10.34 -10.00
C PHE A 190 -9.25 11.30 -9.07
N VAL A 191 -8.60 11.84 -8.05
CA VAL A 191 -9.18 12.86 -7.16
C VAL A 191 -9.56 14.12 -7.95
N PHE A 192 -8.76 14.53 -8.91
CA PHE A 192 -9.07 15.68 -9.77
C PHE A 192 -10.34 15.42 -10.61
N ILE A 193 -10.44 14.27 -11.28
CA ILE A 193 -11.64 13.89 -12.05
C ILE A 193 -12.87 13.78 -11.13
N TYR A 194 -12.68 13.23 -9.92
CA TYR A 194 -13.74 13.16 -8.90
C TYR A 194 -14.25 14.56 -8.50
N CYS A 195 -13.36 15.54 -8.31
CA CYS A 195 -13.76 16.93 -8.06
C CYS A 195 -14.59 17.50 -9.21
N LEU A 196 -14.15 17.27 -10.45
CA LEU A 196 -14.91 17.71 -11.63
C LEU A 196 -16.28 17.03 -11.69
N PHE A 197 -16.34 15.73 -11.44
CA PHE A 197 -17.55 14.96 -11.46
C PHE A 197 -18.57 15.41 -10.39
N THR A 198 -18.11 15.79 -9.19
CA THR A 198 -18.99 16.21 -8.09
C THR A 198 -19.44 17.67 -8.21
N LEU A 199 -18.65 18.51 -8.88
CA LEU A 199 -18.90 19.96 -9.04
C LEU A 199 -19.52 20.34 -10.39
N PHE A 200 -19.63 19.41 -11.34
CA PHE A 200 -20.23 19.63 -12.64
C PHE A 200 -21.21 18.53 -12.99
N ILE A 201 -22.40 18.91 -13.43
CA ILE A 201 -23.43 17.98 -13.91
C ILE A 201 -23.11 17.68 -15.37
N ASN A 202 -22.26 16.66 -15.59
CA ASN A 202 -21.84 16.28 -16.94
C ASN A 202 -21.61 14.77 -17.03
N GLU A 203 -22.39 14.11 -17.91
CA GLU A 203 -22.31 12.66 -18.11
C GLU A 203 -20.94 12.21 -18.65
N PHE A 204 -20.31 13.02 -19.50
CA PHE A 204 -18.98 12.71 -20.01
C PHE A 204 -17.92 12.62 -18.90
N ILE A 205 -17.98 13.54 -17.92
CA ILE A 205 -17.03 13.53 -16.79
C ILE A 205 -17.25 12.29 -15.91
N PHE A 206 -18.51 11.88 -15.73
CA PHE A 206 -18.81 10.66 -14.99
C PHE A 206 -18.27 9.42 -15.70
N ASN A 207 -18.52 9.30 -16.98
CA ASN A 207 -18.02 8.18 -17.79
C ASN A 207 -16.48 8.16 -17.82
N LEU A 208 -15.84 9.32 -17.84
CA LEU A 208 -14.39 9.43 -17.73
C LEU A 208 -13.89 8.94 -16.35
N PHE A 209 -14.61 9.28 -15.28
CA PHE A 209 -14.31 8.81 -13.91
C PHE A 209 -14.42 7.30 -13.82
N GLU A 210 -15.47 6.70 -14.37
CA GLU A 210 -15.68 5.26 -14.40
C GLU A 210 -14.61 4.55 -15.22
N ALA A 211 -14.42 4.96 -16.48
CA ALA A 211 -13.42 4.36 -17.38
C ALA A 211 -11.99 4.43 -16.79
N THR A 212 -11.62 5.55 -16.19
CA THR A 212 -10.31 5.68 -15.53
C THR A 212 -10.18 4.76 -14.32
N SER A 213 -11.23 4.58 -13.52
CA SER A 213 -11.24 3.70 -12.35
C SER A 213 -11.06 2.23 -12.73
N ILE A 214 -11.80 1.78 -13.74
CA ILE A 214 -11.75 0.41 -14.24
C ILE A 214 -10.40 0.14 -14.91
N MET A 215 -9.93 1.05 -15.75
CA MET A 215 -8.62 0.93 -16.40
C MET A 215 -7.50 0.81 -15.37
N PHE A 216 -7.57 1.57 -14.28
CA PHE A 216 -6.64 1.50 -13.19
C PHE A 216 -6.69 0.15 -12.46
N ALA A 217 -7.89 -0.34 -12.14
CA ALA A 217 -8.07 -1.65 -11.50
C ALA A 217 -7.51 -2.77 -12.37
N VAL A 218 -7.83 -2.79 -13.67
CA VAL A 218 -7.36 -3.78 -14.64
C VAL A 218 -5.84 -3.70 -14.83
N PHE A 219 -5.28 -2.49 -15.03
CA PHE A 219 -3.84 -2.30 -15.23
C PHE A 219 -3.01 -2.87 -14.08
N PHE A 220 -3.31 -2.49 -12.83
CA PHE A 220 -2.56 -2.97 -11.69
C PHE A 220 -2.81 -4.45 -11.40
N SER A 221 -4.01 -4.98 -11.71
CA SER A 221 -4.27 -6.42 -11.63
C SER A 221 -3.38 -7.21 -12.60
N ILE A 222 -3.21 -6.73 -13.82
CA ILE A 222 -2.28 -7.34 -14.79
C ILE A 222 -0.83 -7.25 -14.31
N GLN A 223 -0.43 -6.14 -13.69
CA GLN A 223 0.93 -6.02 -13.13
C GLN A 223 1.18 -7.06 -12.01
N TYR A 224 0.19 -7.31 -11.14
CA TYR A 224 0.28 -8.35 -10.11
C TYR A 224 0.22 -9.78 -10.64
N MET A 225 -0.34 -9.99 -11.83
CA MET A 225 -0.24 -11.28 -12.52
C MET A 225 1.14 -11.53 -13.12
N ARG A 226 1.82 -10.45 -13.55
CA ARG A 226 3.17 -10.54 -14.16
C ARG A 226 4.28 -10.62 -13.13
N LYS A 227 4.12 -9.96 -11.98
CA LYS A 227 5.12 -9.88 -10.90
C LYS A 227 4.43 -10.10 -9.56
N GLU A 228 5.05 -10.85 -8.67
CA GLU A 228 4.52 -11.06 -7.33
C GLU A 228 4.31 -9.75 -6.56
N ASN A 229 5.23 -8.79 -6.71
CA ASN A 229 5.08 -7.43 -6.19
C ASN A 229 5.64 -6.41 -7.18
N PRO A 230 4.79 -5.76 -8.00
CA PRO A 230 5.23 -4.77 -8.98
C PRO A 230 5.80 -3.49 -8.35
N PHE A 231 5.60 -3.27 -7.05
CA PHE A 231 6.07 -2.09 -6.31
C PHE A 231 7.39 -2.33 -5.57
N SER A 232 7.97 -3.54 -5.62
CA SER A 232 9.27 -3.82 -5.02
C SER A 232 10.39 -3.69 -6.06
N ASN A 233 11.48 -3.00 -5.70
CA ASN A 233 12.70 -2.88 -6.51
C ASN A 233 13.64 -4.07 -6.28
N ARG A 234 13.19 -5.29 -6.52
CA ARG A 234 13.96 -6.50 -6.22
C ARG A 234 15.32 -6.57 -6.94
N PHE A 235 15.40 -6.05 -8.18
CA PHE A 235 16.64 -6.11 -8.99
C PHE A 235 17.61 -4.95 -8.70
N GLU A 236 17.10 -3.73 -8.48
CA GLU A 236 17.96 -2.59 -8.14
C GLU A 236 18.55 -2.70 -6.73
N MET A 237 17.85 -3.36 -5.78
CA MET A 237 18.41 -3.60 -4.45
C MET A 237 19.54 -4.62 -4.44
N GLU A 238 19.48 -5.66 -5.25
CA GLU A 238 20.57 -6.65 -5.35
C GLU A 238 21.81 -6.04 -6.05
N GLU A 239 21.62 -5.32 -7.14
CA GLU A 239 22.70 -4.66 -7.87
C GLU A 239 23.26 -3.42 -7.13
N SER A 240 22.39 -2.63 -6.47
CA SER A 240 22.84 -1.51 -5.66
C SER A 240 23.50 -1.95 -4.35
N THR A 241 23.05 -3.05 -3.75
CA THR A 241 23.72 -3.61 -2.56
C THR A 241 25.10 -4.13 -2.93
N LEU A 242 25.27 -4.81 -4.07
CA LEU A 242 26.59 -5.26 -4.55
C LEU A 242 27.50 -4.11 -4.99
N ARG A 243 26.97 -3.06 -5.60
CA ARG A 243 27.75 -1.85 -5.94
C ARG A 243 28.11 -1.01 -4.71
N ILE A 244 27.16 -0.84 -3.78
CA ILE A 244 27.41 -0.13 -2.51
C ILE A 244 28.36 -0.94 -1.63
N GLU A 245 28.32 -2.27 -1.62
CA GLU A 245 29.32 -3.09 -0.95
C GLU A 245 30.73 -2.85 -1.55
N ASN A 246 30.89 -2.81 -2.86
CA ASN A 246 32.19 -2.61 -3.47
C ASN A 246 32.74 -1.17 -3.32
N ASP A 247 31.88 -0.15 -3.46
CA ASP A 247 32.30 1.25 -3.32
C ASP A 247 32.45 1.69 -1.85
N SER A 248 31.63 1.14 -0.95
CA SER A 248 31.71 1.44 0.47
C SER A 248 32.88 0.75 1.18
N TRP A 249 33.32 -0.44 0.71
CA TRP A 249 34.52 -1.11 1.24
C TRP A 249 35.78 -0.25 1.18
N ASN A 250 35.91 0.53 0.13
CA ASN A 250 37.07 1.41 -0.03
C ASN A 250 37.01 2.65 0.89
N ASN A 251 35.83 3.05 1.34
CA ASN A 251 35.58 4.23 2.18
C ASN A 251 35.30 3.91 3.66
N LEU A 252 35.22 2.63 4.05
CA LEU A 252 34.98 2.25 5.44
C LEU A 252 36.21 2.50 6.32
N SER A 253 35.97 2.95 7.54
CA SER A 253 37.05 3.11 8.51
C SER A 253 37.80 1.78 8.73
N PRO A 254 39.12 1.79 8.89
CA PRO A 254 39.89 0.56 9.16
C PRO A 254 39.35 -0.25 10.34
N LEU A 255 38.85 0.45 11.35
CA LEU A 255 38.23 -0.18 12.51
C LEU A 255 36.93 -0.91 12.17
N PHE A 256 36.09 -0.38 11.30
CA PHE A 256 34.87 -1.07 10.89
C PHE A 256 35.19 -2.35 10.10
N ARG A 257 36.17 -2.32 9.22
CA ARG A 257 36.66 -3.54 8.52
C ARG A 257 37.15 -4.61 9.50
N GLN A 258 37.86 -4.20 10.55
CA GLN A 258 38.31 -5.09 11.61
C GLN A 258 37.12 -5.74 12.35
N ILE A 259 36.09 -4.94 12.67
CA ILE A 259 34.83 -5.41 13.28
C ILE A 259 34.16 -6.46 12.37
N GLU A 260 33.99 -6.13 11.11
CA GLU A 260 33.27 -6.98 10.14
C GLU A 260 34.01 -8.29 9.89
N ASN A 261 35.31 -8.24 9.66
CA ASN A 261 36.12 -9.45 9.48
C ASN A 261 36.08 -10.35 10.73
N HIS A 262 36.25 -9.79 11.93
CA HIS A 262 36.16 -10.55 13.17
C HIS A 262 34.81 -11.25 13.31
N LEU A 263 33.71 -10.53 13.08
CA LEU A 263 32.36 -11.10 13.23
C LEU A 263 32.01 -12.12 12.15
N LEU A 264 32.48 -11.92 10.91
CA LEU A 264 32.26 -12.90 9.83
C LEU A 264 33.08 -14.20 10.05
N ASP A 265 34.32 -14.08 10.54
CA ASP A 265 35.20 -15.21 10.78
C ASP A 265 34.74 -16.04 12.01
N THR A 266 34.38 -15.37 13.10
CA THR A 266 34.01 -16.04 14.36
C THR A 266 32.55 -16.45 14.43
N LYS A 267 31.67 -15.78 13.67
CA LYS A 267 30.21 -15.92 13.72
C LYS A 267 29.62 -15.72 15.14
N GLU A 268 30.33 -15.02 16.02
CA GLU A 268 29.85 -14.73 17.39
C GLU A 268 28.52 -13.97 17.44
N TYR A 269 28.18 -13.25 16.37
CA TYR A 269 26.89 -12.58 16.23
C TYR A 269 25.69 -13.55 16.29
N THR A 270 25.89 -14.84 16.09
CA THR A 270 24.83 -15.85 16.19
C THR A 270 24.57 -16.28 17.65
N GLN A 271 25.48 -15.96 18.57
CA GLN A 271 25.36 -16.36 19.97
C GLN A 271 24.27 -15.58 20.69
N TYR A 272 23.64 -16.24 21.66
CA TYR A 272 22.65 -15.60 22.54
C TYR A 272 23.32 -14.52 23.39
N GLY A 273 22.69 -13.34 23.43
CA GLY A 273 23.14 -12.26 24.31
C GLY A 273 24.41 -11.52 23.84
N TYR A 274 24.93 -11.81 22.62
CA TYR A 274 26.08 -11.10 22.09
C TYR A 274 25.80 -9.60 21.98
N ASP A 275 26.67 -8.79 22.57
CA ASP A 275 26.50 -7.34 22.70
C ASP A 275 27.79 -6.56 22.37
N LEU A 276 27.70 -5.23 22.41
CA LEU A 276 28.84 -4.34 22.11
C LEU A 276 29.99 -4.53 23.10
N GLN A 277 29.69 -4.89 24.35
CA GLN A 277 30.71 -5.15 25.38
C GLN A 277 31.52 -6.41 25.07
N SER A 278 30.84 -7.45 24.56
CA SER A 278 31.52 -8.68 24.11
C SER A 278 32.46 -8.39 22.96
N LEU A 279 32.03 -7.62 21.96
CA LEU A 279 32.88 -7.19 20.84
C LEU A 279 34.04 -6.30 21.30
N SER A 280 33.81 -5.39 22.28
CA SER A 280 34.85 -4.56 22.87
C SER A 280 35.97 -5.36 23.52
N LYS A 281 35.60 -6.41 24.25
CA LYS A 281 36.56 -7.35 24.88
C LYS A 281 37.33 -8.15 23.84
N ALA A 282 36.64 -8.64 22.81
CA ALA A 282 37.27 -9.45 21.76
C ALA A 282 38.30 -8.67 20.95
N LEU A 283 37.97 -7.43 20.56
CA LEU A 283 38.84 -6.58 19.76
C LEU A 283 39.79 -5.69 20.58
N GLN A 284 39.65 -5.68 21.92
CA GLN A 284 40.39 -4.78 22.84
C GLN A 284 40.25 -3.28 22.47
N VAL A 285 39.08 -2.89 21.98
CA VAL A 285 38.75 -1.52 21.54
C VAL A 285 37.60 -1.00 22.40
N LYS A 286 37.66 0.27 22.78
CA LYS A 286 36.61 0.89 23.61
C LYS A 286 35.26 0.92 22.89
N GLU A 287 34.17 0.64 23.61
CA GLU A 287 32.80 0.61 23.06
C GLU A 287 32.42 1.87 22.28
N ASN A 288 32.84 3.05 22.77
CA ASN A 288 32.55 4.31 22.08
C ASN A 288 33.19 4.39 20.66
N GLN A 289 34.41 3.82 20.50
CA GLN A 289 35.09 3.81 19.21
C GLN A 289 34.39 2.82 18.25
N LEU A 290 34.02 1.64 18.76
CA LEU A 290 33.24 0.67 17.98
C LEU A 290 31.88 1.25 17.55
N SER A 291 31.17 1.92 18.47
CA SER A 291 29.89 2.57 18.17
C SER A 291 30.05 3.66 17.10
N LEU A 292 31.11 4.46 17.13
CA LEU A 292 31.39 5.48 16.12
C LEU A 292 31.72 4.86 14.77
N ALA A 293 32.53 3.79 14.73
CA ALA A 293 32.87 3.08 13.50
C ALA A 293 31.61 2.46 12.85
N ILE A 294 30.72 1.86 13.65
CA ILE A 294 29.45 1.30 13.18
C ILE A 294 28.51 2.39 12.65
N LYS A 295 28.45 3.53 13.34
CA LYS A 295 27.65 4.67 12.87
C LYS A 295 28.20 5.27 11.58
N SER A 296 29.53 5.36 11.43
CA SER A 296 30.15 5.84 10.19
C SER A 296 29.91 4.92 8.99
N ALA A 297 29.65 3.64 9.24
CA ALA A 297 29.23 2.66 8.23
C ALA A 297 27.72 2.71 7.90
N GLY A 298 26.97 3.66 8.48
CA GLY A 298 25.56 3.91 8.15
C GLY A 298 24.53 3.24 9.06
N PHE A 299 24.96 2.51 10.10
CA PHE A 299 24.05 1.90 11.07
C PHE A 299 23.77 2.87 12.22
N SER A 300 22.51 2.91 12.69
CA SER A 300 22.14 3.77 13.83
C SER A 300 22.63 3.22 15.18
N SER A 301 22.88 1.92 15.27
CA SER A 301 23.31 1.22 16.48
C SER A 301 23.99 -0.12 16.18
N PHE A 302 24.76 -0.64 17.14
CA PHE A 302 25.33 -2.00 17.10
C PHE A 302 24.24 -3.07 16.96
N ARG A 303 23.11 -2.89 17.61
CA ARG A 303 21.98 -3.82 17.52
C ARG A 303 21.38 -3.89 16.11
N GLU A 304 21.31 -2.78 15.42
CA GLU A 304 20.87 -2.74 14.02
C GLU A 304 21.87 -3.47 13.11
N TYR A 305 23.16 -3.21 13.30
CA TYR A 305 24.23 -3.89 12.57
C TYR A 305 24.23 -5.41 12.84
N LEU A 306 24.09 -5.82 14.10
CA LEU A 306 24.00 -7.23 14.49
C LEU A 306 22.80 -7.94 13.83
N ASN A 307 21.64 -7.29 13.83
CA ASN A 307 20.47 -7.80 13.15
C ASN A 307 20.68 -7.92 11.64
N ASP A 308 21.40 -7.00 11.04
CA ASP A 308 21.77 -7.02 9.62
C ASP A 308 22.63 -8.24 9.28
N LEU A 309 23.67 -8.51 10.07
CA LEU A 309 24.51 -9.71 9.92
C LEU A 309 23.70 -11.00 10.07
N ARG A 310 22.83 -11.09 11.06
CA ARG A 310 21.94 -12.25 11.29
C ARG A 310 20.99 -12.48 10.12
N LEU A 311 20.45 -11.43 9.52
CA LEU A 311 19.59 -11.54 8.33
C LEU A 311 20.37 -12.01 7.09
N ARG A 312 21.58 -11.51 6.88
CA ARG A 312 22.47 -12.01 5.80
C ARG A 312 22.82 -13.49 6.01
N HIS A 313 23.12 -13.88 7.23
CA HIS A 313 23.40 -15.29 7.57
C HIS A 313 22.18 -16.20 7.37
N PHE A 314 20.98 -15.75 7.74
CA PHE A 314 19.75 -16.48 7.45
C PHE A 314 19.59 -16.77 5.96
N ARG A 315 19.84 -15.79 5.08
CA ARG A 315 19.79 -15.99 3.63
C ARG A 315 20.78 -17.06 3.17
N GLN A 316 22.03 -17.00 3.65
CA GLN A 316 23.05 -18.00 3.34
C GLN A 316 22.64 -19.41 3.79
N LEU A 317 22.02 -19.53 4.97
CA LEU A 317 21.53 -20.82 5.49
C LEU A 317 20.39 -21.38 4.62
N VAL A 318 19.48 -20.53 4.13
CA VAL A 318 18.39 -20.95 3.23
C VAL A 318 18.94 -21.41 1.87
N GLU A 319 19.93 -20.71 1.34
CA GLU A 319 20.58 -21.05 0.07
C GLU A 319 21.41 -22.34 0.16
N ALA A 320 22.00 -22.63 1.34
CA ALA A 320 22.84 -23.80 1.56
C ALA A 320 22.06 -25.08 1.89
N ASP A 321 20.91 -24.96 2.55
CA ASP A 321 20.15 -26.11 3.05
C ASP A 321 18.64 -25.80 3.04
N SER A 322 17.99 -26.19 1.96
CA SER A 322 16.55 -25.95 1.72
C SER A 322 15.63 -26.87 2.55
N ASP A 323 16.15 -27.93 3.19
CA ASP A 323 15.34 -28.94 3.87
C ASP A 323 15.04 -28.60 5.33
N LYS A 324 15.82 -27.68 5.92
CA LYS A 324 15.57 -27.24 7.30
C LYS A 324 14.28 -26.43 7.43
N SER A 325 13.65 -26.59 8.60
CA SER A 325 12.47 -25.77 8.92
C SER A 325 12.87 -24.31 9.06
N ILE A 326 11.99 -23.40 8.61
CA ILE A 326 12.20 -21.95 8.73
C ILE A 326 12.47 -21.54 10.19
N LYS A 327 11.88 -22.27 11.15
CA LYS A 327 12.10 -22.05 12.59
C LYS A 327 13.55 -22.32 12.97
N GLU A 328 14.12 -23.45 12.54
CA GLU A 328 15.52 -23.80 12.80
C GLU A 328 16.47 -22.80 12.16
N LEU A 329 16.22 -22.41 10.91
CA LEU A 329 17.03 -21.43 10.20
C LEU A 329 17.05 -20.06 10.90
N ILE A 330 15.90 -19.61 11.46
CA ILE A 330 15.81 -18.38 12.25
C ILE A 330 16.70 -18.45 13.50
N PHE A 331 16.61 -19.52 14.26
CA PHE A 331 17.41 -19.65 15.48
C PHE A 331 18.90 -19.86 15.17
N SER A 332 19.23 -20.65 14.14
CA SER A 332 20.62 -20.83 13.68
C SER A 332 21.26 -19.55 13.18
N SER A 333 20.47 -18.60 12.67
CA SER A 333 20.97 -17.28 12.29
C SER A 333 21.23 -16.33 13.46
N GLY A 334 20.88 -16.72 14.69
CA GLY A 334 21.13 -15.97 15.91
C GLY A 334 19.95 -15.10 16.40
N PHE A 335 18.77 -15.21 15.78
CA PHE A 335 17.59 -14.53 16.32
C PHE A 335 16.96 -15.34 17.46
N ASN A 336 16.67 -14.65 18.55
CA ASN A 336 16.07 -15.25 19.75
C ASN A 336 14.54 -15.22 19.73
N SER A 337 13.94 -14.47 18.80
CA SER A 337 12.50 -14.28 18.71
C SER A 337 12.06 -14.26 17.25
N ARG A 338 11.09 -15.10 16.93
CA ARG A 338 10.48 -15.16 15.61
C ARG A 338 9.84 -13.81 15.22
N SER A 339 9.13 -13.17 16.15
CA SER A 339 8.49 -11.88 15.89
C SER A 339 9.50 -10.78 15.56
N THR A 340 10.64 -10.74 16.26
CA THR A 340 11.73 -9.80 15.98
C THR A 340 12.35 -10.09 14.62
N PHE A 341 12.60 -11.38 14.30
CA PHE A 341 13.12 -11.78 13.00
C PHE A 341 12.17 -11.38 11.86
N TYR A 342 10.90 -11.78 11.92
CA TYR A 342 9.92 -11.50 10.87
C TYR A 342 9.82 -10.01 10.60
N ARG A 343 9.77 -9.18 11.64
CA ARG A 343 9.74 -7.73 11.51
C ARG A 343 10.99 -7.20 10.82
N ASN A 344 12.19 -7.56 11.30
CA ASN A 344 13.45 -7.06 10.72
C ASN A 344 13.66 -7.58 9.29
N PHE A 345 13.26 -8.81 9.00
CA PHE A 345 13.37 -9.39 7.67
C PHE A 345 12.44 -8.67 6.68
N SER A 346 11.16 -8.50 7.03
CA SER A 346 10.20 -7.81 6.19
C SER A 346 10.54 -6.33 6.02
N ASP A 347 11.04 -5.67 7.09
CA ASP A 347 11.50 -4.28 7.04
C ASP A 347 12.70 -4.11 6.09
N LYS A 348 13.60 -5.09 6.01
CA LYS A 348 14.80 -5.04 5.17
C LYS A 348 14.54 -5.47 3.72
N TYR A 349 13.83 -6.57 3.53
CA TYR A 349 13.70 -7.23 2.21
C TYR A 349 12.34 -7.00 1.54
N GLY A 350 11.36 -6.42 2.23
CA GLY A 350 10.04 -6.10 1.67
C GLY A 350 9.15 -7.31 1.38
N ILE A 351 9.59 -8.52 1.77
CA ILE A 351 8.86 -9.79 1.59
C ILE A 351 8.85 -10.57 2.91
N SER A 352 7.92 -11.50 3.05
CA SER A 352 7.94 -12.38 4.22
C SER A 352 9.07 -13.42 4.14
N PRO A 353 9.61 -13.86 5.28
CA PRO A 353 10.62 -14.95 5.30
C PRO A 353 10.12 -16.22 4.63
N THR A 354 8.84 -16.55 4.78
CA THR A 354 8.22 -17.72 4.16
C THR A 354 8.25 -17.63 2.63
N GLN A 355 7.83 -16.49 2.09
CA GLN A 355 7.90 -16.23 0.64
C GLN A 355 9.34 -16.32 0.11
N PHE A 356 10.31 -15.85 0.89
CA PHE A 356 11.72 -15.95 0.50
C PHE A 356 12.17 -17.40 0.44
N VAL A 357 11.90 -18.21 1.47
CA VAL A 357 12.26 -19.64 1.52
C VAL A 357 11.61 -20.41 0.36
N ASP A 358 10.30 -20.19 0.12
CA ASP A 358 9.57 -20.85 -0.95
C ASP A 358 10.14 -20.48 -2.33
N SER A 359 10.57 -19.24 -2.51
CA SER A 359 11.21 -18.79 -3.76
C SER A 359 12.60 -19.41 -4.00
N CYS A 360 13.29 -19.83 -2.94
CA CYS A 360 14.57 -20.53 -3.04
C CYS A 360 14.39 -22.04 -3.30
N LYS A 361 13.31 -22.63 -2.78
CA LYS A 361 12.98 -24.06 -3.02
C LYS A 361 12.50 -24.35 -4.43
N ASN A 362 11.92 -23.35 -5.11
CA ASN A 362 11.38 -23.49 -6.45
C ASN A 362 12.41 -23.13 -7.56
N LYS A 363 13.67 -22.91 -7.21
CA LYS A 363 14.79 -22.75 -8.13
C LYS A 363 15.57 -24.06 -8.28
#